data_4e57a00cdc13c544361f2358064e6b40
#
_entry.id   4e57a00cdc13c544361f2358064e6b40
#
_cell.length_a   1.000
_cell.length_b   1.000
_cell.length_c   1.000
_cell.angle_alpha   90.00
_cell.angle_beta   90.00
_cell.angle_gamma   90.00
#
_symmetry.space_group_name_H-M   'P 1'
#
loop_
_entity.id
_entity.type
_entity.pdbx_description
1 polymer ?
#
loop_
_entity_poly.entity_id
_entity_poly.type
_entity_poly.pdbx_seq_one_letter_code
_entity_poly.pdbx_strand_id
1 'polypeptide(L)'
;MKNERNIVTKSTLYSGKDDPDKVRNYVIERVKQNTKDIKRFLGYASRPVPEVILKKIGEELERFGPYLELEYEYRLHRAEEENYADLVYTVGSAIEEPIQSYLASSEAMRAMILDKIAIVALDELKALLIEEIHRSCGLKVEREFYPGSTEFPLTMQAEIISGMRRISTIRINEYYQMYPIKTVALRLKLAETPSYIDRCGSCSNPCEGRLSKEEGLYRYFKEKAETFTRRLYEERGFDDELFEDNIRDIEIWAEDFEKKSGVRGIEDRHGAWLEDILELRVIKLGRLQFEYMDGERAARFGPLPLSSDALCINVHIREGEDFGGELCEDSYRKAWDFYRSQGFAFSRLIFVCDSWMINPKLETLLNKDSNILNFQRRYHFLSENLESRQMEERVFGILSEDPSVYPEKTSLQRALKNELKRGRKFGMAKGYFSYGQEDGN
;
A
#
# COMPACT_ATOMS: atom_id res chain seq x y z
N MET A 1 -0.21 -32.51 25.00
CA MET A 1 0.58 -31.40 25.57
C MET A 1 -0.06 -30.13 25.06
N LYS A 2 -0.69 -29.36 25.96
CA LYS A 2 -1.36 -28.10 25.59
C LYS A 2 -0.25 -27.07 25.30
N ASN A 3 -0.15 -26.62 24.05
CA ASN A 3 0.69 -25.46 23.69
C ASN A 3 0.16 -24.24 24.45
N GLU A 4 0.87 -23.82 25.46
CA GLU A 4 0.65 -22.53 26.11
C GLU A 4 0.98 -21.46 25.08
N ARG A 5 -0.07 -20.83 24.55
CA ARG A 5 0.06 -19.66 23.68
C ARG A 5 0.78 -18.58 24.49
N ASN A 6 1.92 -18.12 24.03
CA ASN A 6 2.63 -17.00 24.62
C ASN A 6 1.78 -15.74 24.50
N ILE A 7 1.00 -15.45 25.54
CA ILE A 7 0.16 -14.25 25.63
C ILE A 7 1.04 -13.14 26.17
N VAL A 8 1.49 -12.23 25.31
CA VAL A 8 2.21 -11.02 25.74
C VAL A 8 1.18 -9.92 25.96
N THR A 9 0.80 -9.69 27.22
CA THR A 9 -0.02 -8.54 27.60
C THR A 9 0.92 -7.36 27.77
N LYS A 10 1.03 -6.50 26.77
CA LYS A 10 1.61 -5.16 26.91
C LYS A 10 0.62 -4.14 26.40
N SER A 11 -0.04 -3.46 27.32
CA SER A 11 -0.60 -2.13 27.06
C SER A 11 0.50 -1.14 27.44
N THR A 12 1.09 -0.47 26.47
CA THR A 12 2.14 0.52 26.70
C THR A 12 1.87 1.82 25.98
N LEU A 13 0.60 2.10 25.60
CA LEU A 13 0.27 3.44 25.11
C LEU A 13 0.76 4.49 26.10
N TYR A 14 0.73 4.07 27.33
CA TYR A 14 1.36 4.80 28.39
C TYR A 14 1.57 3.81 29.54
N SER A 15 2.81 3.40 29.73
CA SER A 15 3.22 2.62 30.91
C SER A 15 2.81 3.40 32.16
N GLY A 16 1.70 3.11 32.77
CA GLY A 16 1.28 3.54 34.11
C GLY A 16 1.66 4.94 34.64
N LYS A 17 2.31 5.77 33.84
CA LYS A 17 2.81 7.10 34.16
C LYS A 17 2.27 8.22 33.25
N ASP A 18 1.56 7.88 32.17
CA ASP A 18 1.03 8.88 31.28
C ASP A 18 -0.42 9.23 31.66
N ASP A 19 -0.63 10.52 31.76
CA ASP A 19 -1.86 11.18 32.11
C ASP A 19 -3.01 10.73 31.17
N PRO A 20 -4.08 10.10 31.69
CA PRO A 20 -5.25 9.73 30.88
C PRO A 20 -5.82 10.91 30.08
N ASP A 21 -5.62 12.13 30.55
CA ASP A 21 -6.04 13.34 29.87
C ASP A 21 -5.26 13.60 28.57
N LYS A 22 -4.06 13.09 28.41
CA LYS A 22 -3.29 13.27 27.16
C LYS A 22 -3.94 12.54 25.99
N VAL A 23 -4.33 11.28 26.17
CA VAL A 23 -5.03 10.51 25.10
C VAL A 23 -6.34 11.17 24.76
N ARG A 24 -7.11 11.57 25.77
CA ARG A 24 -8.37 12.27 25.58
C ARG A 24 -8.19 13.58 24.82
N ASN A 25 -7.24 14.41 25.23
CA ASN A 25 -6.93 15.68 24.56
C ASN A 25 -6.44 15.46 23.12
N TYR A 26 -5.61 14.44 22.87
CA TYR A 26 -5.21 14.06 21.53
C TYR A 26 -6.42 13.71 20.66
N VAL A 27 -7.33 12.83 21.13
CA VAL A 27 -8.54 12.46 20.41
C VAL A 27 -9.44 13.68 20.14
N ILE A 28 -9.61 14.58 21.14
CA ILE A 28 -10.37 15.82 20.96
C ILE A 28 -9.81 16.67 19.82
N GLU A 29 -8.50 16.91 19.81
CA GLU A 29 -7.87 17.72 18.77
C GLU A 29 -7.97 17.07 17.38
N ARG A 30 -7.80 15.75 17.30
CA ARG A 30 -7.97 15.01 16.03
C ARG A 30 -9.40 15.08 15.50
N VAL A 31 -10.39 14.95 16.36
CA VAL A 31 -11.81 15.09 16.01
C VAL A 31 -12.13 16.50 15.50
N LYS A 32 -11.61 17.56 16.15
CA LYS A 32 -11.77 18.95 15.69
C LYS A 32 -11.16 19.17 14.30
N GLN A 33 -10.06 18.53 13.98
CA GLN A 33 -9.41 18.58 12.66
C GLN A 33 -10.18 17.76 11.60
N ASN A 34 -10.87 16.67 12.00
CA ASN A 34 -11.53 15.73 11.09
C ASN A 34 -12.99 16.09 10.82
N THR A 35 -13.29 17.37 10.54
CA THR A 35 -14.66 17.81 10.19
C THR A 35 -15.20 17.19 8.90
N LYS A 36 -14.30 16.69 8.03
CA LYS A 36 -14.67 16.02 6.77
C LYS A 36 -15.49 14.75 7.04
N ASP A 37 -15.05 13.91 7.95
CA ASP A 37 -15.75 12.67 8.27
C ASP A 37 -17.06 12.92 9.01
N ILE A 38 -17.12 13.93 9.89
CA ILE A 38 -18.40 14.35 10.51
C ILE A 38 -19.42 14.73 9.43
N LYS A 39 -19.02 15.56 8.47
CA LYS A 39 -19.89 15.97 7.34
C LYS A 39 -20.32 14.75 6.50
N ARG A 40 -19.40 13.85 6.21
CA ARG A 40 -19.67 12.60 5.49
C ARG A 40 -20.72 11.74 6.21
N PHE A 41 -20.56 11.51 7.52
CA PHE A 41 -21.50 10.73 8.32
C PHE A 41 -22.87 11.39 8.49
N LEU A 42 -22.96 12.71 8.30
CA LEU A 42 -24.22 13.44 8.23
C LEU A 42 -24.86 13.42 6.82
N GLY A 43 -24.27 12.68 5.87
CA GLY A 43 -24.75 12.56 4.48
C GLY A 43 -24.38 13.72 3.55
N TYR A 44 -23.32 14.47 3.87
CA TYR A 44 -22.82 15.58 3.04
C TYR A 44 -21.49 15.23 2.33
N ALA A 45 -21.28 13.97 1.95
CA ALA A 45 -20.01 13.52 1.33
C ALA A 45 -19.71 14.30 0.04
N SER A 46 -20.72 14.50 -0.84
CA SER A 46 -20.58 15.09 -2.17
C SER A 46 -21.37 16.38 -2.39
N ARG A 47 -22.10 16.87 -1.40
CA ARG A 47 -22.96 18.04 -1.49
C ARG A 47 -22.56 19.13 -0.49
N PRO A 48 -22.84 20.43 -0.80
CA PRO A 48 -22.52 21.52 0.12
C PRO A 48 -23.31 21.40 1.43
N VAL A 49 -22.63 21.63 2.55
CA VAL A 49 -23.25 21.65 3.88
C VAL A 49 -23.90 23.02 4.10
N PRO A 50 -25.19 23.10 4.47
CA PRO A 50 -25.85 24.36 4.81
C PRO A 50 -25.12 25.09 5.94
N GLU A 51 -25.04 26.40 5.88
CA GLU A 51 -24.34 27.23 6.87
C GLU A 51 -24.83 27.02 8.29
N VAL A 52 -26.15 26.86 8.47
CA VAL A 52 -26.76 26.57 9.77
C VAL A 52 -26.28 25.24 10.36
N ILE A 53 -25.98 24.24 9.53
CA ILE A 53 -25.44 22.94 9.96
C ILE A 53 -23.95 23.10 10.30
N LEU A 54 -23.17 23.82 9.49
CA LEU A 54 -21.76 24.12 9.77
C LEU A 54 -21.60 24.81 11.13
N LYS A 55 -22.46 25.80 11.40
CA LYS A 55 -22.48 26.49 12.70
C LYS A 55 -22.75 25.51 13.85
N LYS A 56 -23.77 24.66 13.72
CA LYS A 56 -24.08 23.64 14.75
C LYS A 56 -22.95 22.63 14.95
N ILE A 57 -22.27 22.20 13.88
CA ILE A 57 -21.09 21.33 13.97
C ILE A 57 -20.00 22.03 14.78
N GLY A 58 -19.69 23.30 14.50
CA GLY A 58 -18.71 24.08 15.24
C GLY A 58 -19.06 24.19 16.72
N GLU A 59 -20.31 24.50 17.05
CA GLU A 59 -20.77 24.62 18.43
C GLU A 59 -20.64 23.30 19.21
N GLU A 60 -20.98 22.16 18.60
CA GLU A 60 -20.85 20.84 19.24
C GLU A 60 -19.38 20.41 19.39
N LEU A 61 -18.51 20.75 18.42
CA LEU A 61 -17.07 20.49 18.50
C LEU A 61 -16.38 21.26 19.64
N GLU A 62 -16.91 22.40 20.07
CA GLU A 62 -16.39 23.10 21.24
C GLU A 62 -16.88 22.50 22.59
N ARG A 63 -18.00 21.75 22.57
CA ARG A 63 -18.66 21.26 23.77
C ARG A 63 -18.44 19.79 24.10
N PHE A 64 -18.10 18.95 23.08
CA PHE A 64 -18.11 17.49 23.24
C PHE A 64 -17.01 16.94 24.14
N GLY A 65 -15.87 17.64 24.25
CA GLY A 65 -14.70 17.14 24.95
C GLY A 65 -14.96 16.62 26.37
N PRO A 66 -15.71 17.34 27.24
CA PRO A 66 -16.06 16.85 28.57
C PRO A 66 -16.88 15.55 28.60
N TYR A 67 -17.54 15.18 27.51
CA TYR A 67 -18.36 13.97 27.40
C TYR A 67 -17.56 12.73 27.00
N LEU A 68 -16.25 12.85 26.69
CA LEU A 68 -15.41 11.71 26.37
C LEU A 68 -14.83 11.07 27.62
N GLU A 69 -15.22 9.83 27.88
CA GLU A 69 -14.70 8.98 28.96
C GLU A 69 -14.03 7.75 28.31
N LEU A 70 -12.78 7.94 27.84
CA LEU A 70 -12.10 6.91 27.04
C LEU A 70 -11.67 5.73 27.94
N GLU A 71 -12.11 4.53 27.57
CA GLU A 71 -11.58 3.29 28.12
C GLU A 71 -11.20 2.37 26.99
N TYR A 72 -10.03 1.73 27.08
CA TYR A 72 -9.50 0.86 26.02
C TYR A 72 -8.49 -0.14 26.56
N GLU A 73 -8.44 -1.29 25.89
CA GLU A 73 -7.42 -2.33 26.11
C GLU A 73 -7.21 -3.12 24.83
N TYR A 74 -5.97 -3.55 24.57
CA TYR A 74 -5.67 -4.53 23.54
C TYR A 74 -4.82 -5.65 24.08
N ARG A 75 -4.89 -6.83 23.42
CA ARG A 75 -4.10 -8.02 23.74
C ARG A 75 -3.48 -8.56 22.47
N LEU A 76 -2.16 -8.71 22.46
CA LEU A 76 -1.42 -9.32 21.37
C LEU A 76 -1.36 -10.84 21.56
N HIS A 77 -1.68 -11.57 20.51
CA HIS A 77 -1.57 -13.01 20.41
C HIS A 77 -0.55 -13.33 19.32
N ARG A 78 0.52 -14.03 19.72
CA ARG A 78 1.57 -14.48 18.81
C ARG A 78 1.53 -15.99 18.74
N ALA A 79 1.35 -16.55 17.54
CA ALA A 79 1.43 -17.97 17.25
C ALA A 79 2.37 -18.18 16.06
N GLU A 80 2.86 -19.41 15.85
CA GLU A 80 3.77 -19.73 14.75
C GLU A 80 3.17 -19.43 13.37
N GLU A 81 1.85 -19.53 13.21
CA GLU A 81 1.17 -19.37 11.92
C GLU A 81 0.35 -18.06 11.81
N GLU A 82 -0.03 -17.43 12.93
CA GLU A 82 -0.89 -16.24 12.89
C GLU A 82 -0.64 -15.30 14.06
N ASN A 83 -0.42 -14.03 13.73
CA ASN A 83 -0.37 -12.97 14.72
C ASN A 83 -1.67 -12.17 14.69
N TYR A 84 -2.27 -11.90 15.84
CA TYR A 84 -3.45 -11.05 15.92
C TYR A 84 -3.49 -10.23 17.21
N ALA A 85 -4.27 -9.16 17.20
CA ALA A 85 -4.56 -8.36 18.37
C ALA A 85 -6.09 -8.30 18.58
N ASP A 86 -6.54 -8.62 19.79
CA ASP A 86 -7.90 -8.31 20.22
C ASP A 86 -7.89 -6.90 20.80
N LEU A 87 -8.86 -6.07 20.40
CA LEU A 87 -8.95 -4.67 20.76
C LEU A 87 -10.37 -4.35 21.21
N VAL A 88 -10.52 -3.71 22.38
CA VAL A 88 -11.77 -3.19 22.92
C VAL A 88 -11.59 -1.73 23.33
N TYR A 89 -12.49 -0.86 22.94
CA TYR A 89 -12.43 0.56 23.28
C TYR A 89 -13.80 1.22 23.23
N THR A 90 -13.95 2.29 24.00
CA THR A 90 -15.17 3.10 24.09
C THR A 90 -14.85 4.58 24.27
N VAL A 91 -15.78 5.44 23.89
CA VAL A 91 -15.76 6.86 24.23
C VAL A 91 -16.58 7.18 25.51
N GLY A 92 -17.10 6.13 26.17
CA GLY A 92 -17.83 6.24 27.43
C GLY A 92 -19.33 6.49 27.27
N SER A 93 -20.01 6.50 28.39
CA SER A 93 -21.46 6.71 28.45
C SER A 93 -21.88 8.18 28.61
N ALA A 94 -20.99 9.04 29.07
CA ALA A 94 -21.33 10.45 29.34
C ALA A 94 -21.80 11.22 28.09
N ILE A 95 -21.43 10.76 26.88
CA ILE A 95 -21.89 11.38 25.63
C ILE A 95 -23.35 11.02 25.27
N GLU A 96 -23.89 9.97 25.87
CA GLU A 96 -25.28 9.51 25.60
C GLU A 96 -26.32 10.43 26.19
N GLU A 97 -26.04 11.01 27.38
CA GLU A 97 -27.00 11.90 28.08
C GLU A 97 -27.30 13.18 27.28
N PRO A 98 -26.30 13.96 26.78
CA PRO A 98 -26.62 15.14 25.97
C PRO A 98 -27.28 14.79 24.64
N ILE A 99 -26.99 13.64 24.03
CA ILE A 99 -27.71 13.17 22.84
C ILE A 99 -29.19 12.96 23.15
N GLN A 100 -29.53 12.28 24.25
CA GLN A 100 -30.92 12.06 24.68
C GLN A 100 -31.61 13.38 25.07
N SER A 101 -30.89 14.28 25.72
CA SER A 101 -31.42 15.60 26.07
C SER A 101 -31.80 16.43 24.85
N TYR A 102 -30.94 16.41 23.79
CA TYR A 102 -31.26 17.06 22.52
C TYR A 102 -32.48 16.43 21.82
N LEU A 103 -32.61 15.11 21.86
CA LEU A 103 -33.82 14.45 21.32
C LEU A 103 -35.08 14.84 22.08
N ALA A 104 -35.05 14.90 23.42
CA ALA A 104 -36.17 15.30 24.26
C ALA A 104 -36.56 16.76 24.04
N SER A 105 -35.62 17.65 23.72
CA SER A 105 -35.87 19.07 23.44
C SER A 105 -36.17 19.40 21.96
N SER A 106 -36.39 18.37 21.13
CA SER A 106 -36.67 18.52 19.69
C SER A 106 -35.48 19.11 18.88
N GLU A 107 -34.24 19.00 19.41
CA GLU A 107 -33.03 19.40 18.73
C GLU A 107 -32.35 18.21 18.01
N ALA A 108 -33.12 17.42 17.26
CA ALA A 108 -32.69 16.19 16.63
C ALA A 108 -31.39 16.36 15.78
N MET A 109 -31.24 17.53 15.12
CA MET A 109 -30.01 17.79 14.34
C MET A 109 -28.77 17.87 15.21
N ARG A 110 -28.85 18.46 16.42
CA ARG A 110 -27.72 18.49 17.36
C ARG A 110 -27.43 17.10 17.91
N ALA A 111 -28.46 16.33 18.23
CA ALA A 111 -28.31 14.93 18.62
C ALA A 111 -27.54 14.13 17.56
N MET A 112 -27.95 14.27 16.28
CA MET A 112 -27.27 13.61 15.16
C MET A 112 -25.80 14.07 15.02
N ILE A 113 -25.53 15.36 15.12
CA ILE A 113 -24.16 15.90 15.02
C ILE A 113 -23.30 15.32 16.13
N LEU A 114 -23.77 15.35 17.39
CA LEU A 114 -23.02 14.84 18.53
C LEU A 114 -22.79 13.32 18.43
N ASP A 115 -23.79 12.57 17.94
CA ASP A 115 -23.67 11.14 17.64
C ASP A 115 -22.55 10.88 16.60
N LYS A 116 -22.44 11.70 15.52
CA LYS A 116 -21.39 11.53 14.51
C LYS A 116 -20.01 11.98 15.02
N ILE A 117 -19.97 13.00 15.86
CA ILE A 117 -18.73 13.39 16.58
C ILE A 117 -18.21 12.21 17.42
N ALA A 118 -19.11 11.51 18.15
CA ALA A 118 -18.72 10.33 18.91
C ALA A 118 -18.21 9.18 18.05
N ILE A 119 -18.77 8.97 16.85
CA ILE A 119 -18.28 7.97 15.89
C ILE A 119 -16.87 8.34 15.39
N VAL A 120 -16.65 9.62 15.04
CA VAL A 120 -15.31 10.08 14.62
C VAL A 120 -14.33 9.96 15.78
N ALA A 121 -14.72 10.21 17.02
CA ALA A 121 -13.86 10.01 18.19
C ALA A 121 -13.47 8.53 18.39
N LEU A 122 -14.39 7.57 18.12
CA LEU A 122 -14.05 6.14 18.09
C LEU A 122 -13.05 5.81 16.99
N ASP A 123 -13.21 6.38 15.79
CA ASP A 123 -12.27 6.14 14.67
C ASP A 123 -10.87 6.71 14.95
N GLU A 124 -10.77 7.92 15.51
CA GLU A 124 -9.49 8.53 15.90
C GLU A 124 -8.82 7.76 17.05
N LEU A 125 -9.59 7.28 18.03
CA LEU A 125 -9.07 6.41 19.09
C LEU A 125 -8.57 5.08 18.54
N LYS A 126 -9.32 4.46 17.60
CA LYS A 126 -8.88 3.24 16.91
C LYS A 126 -7.56 3.46 16.19
N ALA A 127 -7.44 4.54 15.43
CA ALA A 127 -6.22 4.85 14.68
C ALA A 127 -5.01 4.96 15.63
N LEU A 128 -5.16 5.65 16.75
CA LEU A 128 -4.12 5.77 17.78
C LEU A 128 -3.73 4.41 18.37
N LEU A 129 -4.70 3.55 18.65
CA LEU A 129 -4.46 2.21 19.21
C LEU A 129 -3.76 1.27 18.20
N ILE A 130 -4.11 1.36 16.92
CA ILE A 130 -3.42 0.62 15.85
C ILE A 130 -1.97 1.07 15.73
N GLU A 131 -1.70 2.37 15.79
CA GLU A 131 -0.34 2.90 15.78
C GLU A 131 0.49 2.41 16.97
N GLU A 132 -0.11 2.35 18.16
CA GLU A 132 0.51 1.79 19.34
C GLU A 132 0.80 0.29 19.22
N ILE A 133 -0.16 -0.49 18.73
CA ILE A 133 0.04 -1.92 18.45
C ILE A 133 1.22 -2.09 17.50
N HIS A 134 1.28 -1.30 16.44
CA HIS A 134 2.39 -1.30 15.50
C HIS A 134 3.74 -1.01 16.19
N ARG A 135 3.82 0.07 16.98
CA ARG A 135 5.05 0.41 17.74
C ARG A 135 5.46 -0.69 18.73
N SER A 136 4.50 -1.36 19.34
CA SER A 136 4.78 -2.36 20.37
C SER A 136 5.25 -3.71 19.82
N CYS A 137 4.83 -4.12 18.62
CA CYS A 137 5.11 -5.44 18.07
C CYS A 137 5.85 -5.42 16.72
N GLY A 138 5.97 -4.27 16.05
CA GLY A 138 6.57 -4.13 14.72
C GLY A 138 5.69 -4.64 13.57
N LEU A 139 4.52 -5.22 13.87
CA LEU A 139 3.60 -5.78 12.88
C LEU A 139 2.54 -4.76 12.52
N LYS A 140 2.00 -4.83 11.32
CA LYS A 140 0.95 -3.97 10.80
C LYS A 140 -0.38 -4.71 10.72
N VAL A 141 -1.48 -3.95 10.74
CA VAL A 141 -2.81 -4.51 10.55
C VAL A 141 -2.97 -4.95 9.09
N GLU A 142 -3.11 -6.25 8.89
CA GLU A 142 -3.47 -6.82 7.59
C GLU A 142 -5.00 -6.79 7.40
N ARG A 143 -5.77 -7.17 8.43
CA ARG A 143 -7.23 -7.25 8.35
C ARG A 143 -7.90 -6.95 9.69
N GLU A 144 -9.07 -6.31 9.62
CA GLU A 144 -9.94 -6.06 10.76
C GLU A 144 -11.14 -7.02 10.71
N PHE A 145 -11.41 -7.74 11.81
CA PHE A 145 -12.56 -8.62 11.96
C PHE A 145 -13.50 -8.05 13.00
N TYR A 146 -14.69 -7.68 12.55
CA TYR A 146 -15.76 -7.20 13.40
C TYR A 146 -16.72 -8.34 13.72
N PRO A 147 -17.02 -8.61 15.02
CA PRO A 147 -18.01 -9.62 15.41
C PRO A 147 -19.38 -9.35 14.75
N GLY A 148 -20.00 -10.42 14.25
CA GLY A 148 -21.25 -10.34 13.50
C GLY A 148 -21.11 -10.25 11.98
N SER A 149 -19.88 -10.21 11.45
CA SER A 149 -19.62 -10.39 10.02
C SER A 149 -19.69 -11.87 9.63
N THR A 150 -19.81 -12.15 8.32
CA THR A 150 -19.93 -13.54 7.80
C THR A 150 -18.81 -14.46 8.24
N GLU A 151 -17.59 -13.92 8.36
CA GLU A 151 -16.40 -14.70 8.69
C GLU A 151 -16.03 -14.65 10.17
N PHE A 152 -16.69 -13.79 10.97
CA PHE A 152 -16.36 -13.60 12.38
C PHE A 152 -17.64 -13.53 13.23
N PRO A 153 -18.04 -14.65 13.84
CA PRO A 153 -19.34 -14.77 14.55
C PRO A 153 -19.51 -13.73 15.66
N LEU A 154 -20.75 -13.32 15.91
CA LEU A 154 -21.07 -12.33 16.96
C LEU A 154 -20.64 -12.79 18.36
N THR A 155 -20.62 -14.11 18.61
CA THR A 155 -20.14 -14.71 19.85
C THR A 155 -18.70 -14.35 20.20
N MET A 156 -17.87 -14.07 19.19
CA MET A 156 -16.48 -13.64 19.39
C MET A 156 -16.36 -12.32 20.15
N GLN A 157 -17.40 -11.50 20.16
CA GLN A 157 -17.44 -10.26 20.92
C GLN A 157 -17.32 -10.52 22.44
N ALA A 158 -18.03 -11.52 22.94
CA ALA A 158 -17.92 -11.93 24.35
C ALA A 158 -16.55 -12.53 24.67
N GLU A 159 -15.97 -13.33 23.75
CA GLU A 159 -14.64 -13.89 23.90
C GLU A 159 -13.58 -12.77 24.00
N ILE A 160 -13.62 -11.80 23.08
CA ILE A 160 -12.69 -10.66 23.06
C ILE A 160 -12.80 -9.89 24.38
N ILE A 161 -14.01 -9.51 24.81
CA ILE A 161 -14.23 -8.72 26.03
C ILE A 161 -13.78 -9.50 27.28
N SER A 162 -14.11 -10.80 27.38
CA SER A 162 -13.71 -11.63 28.52
C SER A 162 -12.21 -11.80 28.63
N GLY A 163 -11.49 -11.64 27.54
CA GLY A 163 -10.04 -11.62 27.49
C GLY A 163 -9.41 -10.37 28.11
N MET A 164 -10.12 -9.25 28.20
CA MET A 164 -9.61 -7.99 28.74
C MET A 164 -9.57 -8.02 30.28
N ARG A 165 -8.60 -7.28 30.87
CA ARG A 165 -8.38 -7.28 32.32
C ARG A 165 -8.48 -5.92 32.96
N ARG A 166 -8.37 -4.86 32.18
CA ARG A 166 -8.30 -3.48 32.66
C ARG A 166 -9.55 -2.68 32.40
N ILE A 167 -10.38 -3.11 31.45
CA ILE A 167 -11.68 -2.48 31.21
C ILE A 167 -12.64 -2.73 32.37
N SER A 168 -13.26 -1.69 32.88
CA SER A 168 -14.12 -1.75 34.05
C SER A 168 -15.55 -1.31 33.78
N THR A 169 -15.74 -0.42 32.81
CA THR A 169 -17.07 0.15 32.47
C THR A 169 -17.76 -0.61 31.36
N ILE A 170 -16.99 -1.27 30.48
CA ILE A 170 -17.55 -2.00 29.34
C ILE A 170 -18.19 -3.31 29.78
N ARG A 171 -19.45 -3.50 29.40
CA ARG A 171 -20.23 -4.71 29.68
C ARG A 171 -20.90 -5.20 28.41
N ILE A 172 -21.23 -6.50 28.39
CA ILE A 172 -21.97 -7.15 27.32
C ILE A 172 -23.13 -7.93 27.91
N ASN A 173 -24.31 -7.87 27.30
CA ASN A 173 -25.48 -8.63 27.72
C ASN A 173 -25.60 -9.98 26.98
N GLU A 174 -26.61 -10.78 27.30
CA GLU A 174 -26.88 -12.10 26.70
C GLU A 174 -27.19 -12.05 25.18
N TYR A 175 -27.55 -10.88 24.66
CA TYR A 175 -27.76 -10.62 23.22
C TYR A 175 -26.52 -10.07 22.51
N TYR A 176 -25.37 -10.09 23.16
CA TYR A 176 -24.13 -9.53 22.67
C TYR A 176 -24.14 -8.01 22.44
N GLN A 177 -25.04 -7.29 23.08
CA GLN A 177 -25.07 -5.83 23.03
C GLN A 177 -24.08 -5.29 24.08
N MET A 178 -23.19 -4.37 23.63
CA MET A 178 -22.21 -3.72 24.50
C MET A 178 -22.73 -2.43 25.11
N TYR A 179 -22.26 -2.12 26.29
CA TYR A 179 -22.46 -0.88 27.01
C TYR A 179 -21.12 -0.37 27.55
N PRO A 180 -20.80 0.94 27.40
CA PRO A 180 -21.58 2.00 26.72
C PRO A 180 -21.92 1.66 25.26
N ILE A 181 -22.94 2.32 24.69
CA ILE A 181 -23.38 2.04 23.31
C ILE A 181 -22.27 2.35 22.29
N LYS A 182 -21.45 3.37 22.55
CA LYS A 182 -20.30 3.76 21.73
C LYS A 182 -19.07 2.95 22.11
N THR A 183 -19.17 1.63 22.00
CA THR A 183 -18.10 0.66 22.26
C THR A 183 -17.85 -0.20 21.03
N VAL A 184 -16.60 -0.51 20.78
CA VAL A 184 -16.15 -1.40 19.71
C VAL A 184 -15.29 -2.51 20.28
N ALA A 185 -15.53 -3.74 19.84
CA ALA A 185 -14.68 -4.89 20.04
C ALA A 185 -14.34 -5.49 18.68
N LEU A 186 -13.06 -5.71 18.38
CA LEU A 186 -12.62 -6.30 17.12
C LEU A 186 -11.34 -7.08 17.28
N ARG A 187 -11.06 -7.95 16.31
CA ARG A 187 -9.79 -8.65 16.14
C ARG A 187 -9.05 -8.08 14.93
N LEU A 188 -7.78 -7.78 15.12
CA LEU A 188 -6.87 -7.32 14.08
C LEU A 188 -5.94 -8.47 13.70
N LYS A 189 -5.95 -8.93 12.45
CA LYS A 189 -4.89 -9.78 11.93
C LYS A 189 -3.68 -8.93 11.64
N LEU A 190 -2.50 -9.39 12.07
CA LEU A 190 -1.26 -8.65 11.98
C LEU A 190 -0.26 -9.39 11.10
N ALA A 191 0.45 -8.64 10.25
CA ALA A 191 1.49 -9.14 9.36
C ALA A 191 2.68 -8.17 9.32
N GLU A 192 3.85 -8.66 8.93
CA GLU A 192 5.02 -7.82 8.67
C GLU A 192 4.77 -6.91 7.47
N THR A 193 4.23 -7.49 6.41
CA THR A 193 3.84 -6.80 5.17
C THR A 193 2.36 -7.09 4.87
N PRO A 194 1.46 -6.18 5.25
CA PRO A 194 0.03 -6.36 4.98
C PRO A 194 -0.25 -6.24 3.48
N SER A 195 -1.06 -7.16 2.97
CA SER A 195 -1.59 -7.08 1.61
C SER A 195 -2.79 -6.12 1.52
N TYR A 196 -3.05 -5.61 0.32
CA TYR A 196 -4.26 -4.82 0.06
C TYR A 196 -5.53 -5.66 0.28
N ILE A 197 -6.51 -5.09 0.96
CA ILE A 197 -7.84 -5.67 1.12
C ILE A 197 -8.87 -4.75 0.51
N ASP A 198 -9.62 -5.26 -0.46
CA ASP A 198 -10.76 -4.55 -1.04
C ASP A 198 -11.94 -4.51 -0.07
N ARG A 199 -11.92 -3.51 0.82
CA ARG A 199 -13.00 -3.30 1.81
C ARG A 199 -14.31 -2.90 1.15
N CYS A 200 -14.24 -2.18 0.04
CA CYS A 200 -15.44 -1.73 -0.67
C CYS A 200 -16.06 -2.85 -1.51
N GLY A 201 -15.24 -3.71 -2.12
CA GLY A 201 -15.71 -4.87 -2.87
C GLY A 201 -16.43 -5.90 -2.02
N SER A 202 -15.96 -6.11 -0.78
CA SER A 202 -16.57 -7.03 0.19
C SER A 202 -17.71 -6.41 1.03
N CYS A 203 -17.96 -5.11 0.89
CA CYS A 203 -18.98 -4.40 1.67
C CYS A 203 -20.40 -4.69 1.17
N SER A 204 -21.25 -5.22 2.05
CA SER A 204 -22.66 -5.47 1.75
C SER A 204 -23.54 -4.20 1.74
N ASN A 205 -23.00 -3.06 2.20
CA ASN A 205 -23.72 -1.82 2.38
C ASN A 205 -23.10 -0.71 1.49
N PRO A 206 -23.46 -0.62 0.20
CA PRO A 206 -22.88 0.37 -0.71
C PRO A 206 -23.23 1.79 -0.25
N CYS A 207 -22.22 2.64 -0.14
CA CYS A 207 -22.36 4.06 0.21
C CYS A 207 -21.93 4.95 -0.97
N GLU A 208 -22.28 6.24 -0.93
CA GLU A 208 -21.87 7.21 -1.96
C GLU A 208 -20.33 7.35 -2.12
N GLY A 209 -19.59 6.96 -1.09
CA GLY A 209 -18.10 6.96 -1.10
C GLY A 209 -17.47 5.61 -1.46
N ARG A 210 -18.27 4.66 -2.01
CA ARG A 210 -17.74 3.36 -2.44
C ARG A 210 -16.71 3.56 -3.54
N LEU A 211 -15.51 3.05 -3.30
CA LEU A 211 -14.44 3.01 -4.30
C LEU A 211 -14.54 1.73 -5.12
N SER A 212 -14.15 1.79 -6.38
CA SER A 212 -13.79 0.59 -7.13
C SER A 212 -12.53 -0.05 -6.50
N LYS A 213 -12.25 -1.30 -6.85
CA LYS A 213 -11.03 -1.98 -6.41
C LYS A 213 -9.78 -1.17 -6.81
N GLU A 214 -9.78 -0.65 -8.01
CA GLU A 214 -8.66 0.08 -8.59
C GLU A 214 -8.44 1.44 -7.90
N GLU A 215 -9.50 2.18 -7.60
CA GLU A 215 -9.42 3.42 -6.79
C GLU A 215 -8.94 3.12 -5.36
N GLY A 216 -9.42 2.02 -4.78
CA GLY A 216 -8.96 1.54 -3.47
C GLY A 216 -7.49 1.19 -3.45
N LEU A 217 -6.97 0.50 -4.49
CA LEU A 217 -5.56 0.19 -4.66
C LEU A 217 -4.71 1.46 -4.78
N TYR A 218 -5.13 2.43 -5.59
CA TYR A 218 -4.43 3.70 -5.72
C TYR A 218 -4.29 4.40 -4.37
N ARG A 219 -5.39 4.50 -3.62
CA ARG A 219 -5.38 5.10 -2.28
C ARG A 219 -4.45 4.36 -1.32
N TYR A 220 -4.50 3.03 -1.33
CA TYR A 220 -3.63 2.19 -0.51
C TYR A 220 -2.15 2.42 -0.80
N PHE A 221 -1.73 2.43 -2.07
CA PHE A 221 -0.34 2.65 -2.44
C PHE A 221 0.15 4.05 -2.09
N LYS A 222 -0.68 5.08 -2.26
CA LYS A 222 -0.36 6.45 -1.82
C LYS A 222 -0.14 6.52 -0.30
N GLU A 223 -1.04 5.93 0.48
CA GLU A 223 -0.93 5.90 1.93
C GLU A 223 0.32 5.10 2.38
N LYS A 224 0.58 3.94 1.77
CA LYS A 224 1.77 3.13 2.05
C LYS A 224 3.06 3.89 1.71
N ALA A 225 3.10 4.62 0.60
CA ALA A 225 4.24 5.45 0.23
C ALA A 225 4.55 6.50 1.30
N GLU A 226 3.55 7.29 1.71
CA GLU A 226 3.73 8.40 2.67
C GLU A 226 3.99 7.94 4.11
N THR A 227 3.58 6.74 4.48
CA THR A 227 3.77 6.23 5.85
C THR A 227 4.94 5.28 5.96
N PHE A 228 4.84 4.13 5.29
CA PHE A 228 5.79 3.03 5.42
C PHE A 228 7.07 3.28 4.63
N THR A 229 6.94 3.60 3.33
CA THR A 229 8.08 3.76 2.44
C THR A 229 8.91 4.97 2.84
N ARG A 230 8.28 6.12 3.13
CA ARG A 230 8.97 7.33 3.59
C ARG A 230 9.83 7.04 4.81
N ARG A 231 9.28 6.35 5.81
CA ARG A 231 10.05 5.96 6.99
C ARG A 231 11.23 5.05 6.66
N LEU A 232 11.09 4.08 5.72
CA LEU A 232 12.21 3.24 5.30
C LEU A 232 13.34 4.07 4.67
N TYR A 233 13.00 5.12 3.90
CA TYR A 233 13.98 6.02 3.30
C TYR A 233 14.70 6.85 4.37
N GLU A 234 13.96 7.41 5.33
CA GLU A 234 14.51 8.15 6.48
C GLU A 234 15.45 7.26 7.32
N GLU A 235 15.04 6.04 7.68
CA GLU A 235 15.84 5.09 8.46
C GLU A 235 17.14 4.68 7.75
N ARG A 236 17.17 4.70 6.42
CA ARG A 236 18.35 4.39 5.59
C ARG A 236 19.16 5.62 5.19
N GLY A 237 18.70 6.81 5.53
CA GLY A 237 19.36 8.07 5.19
C GLY A 237 19.31 8.41 3.70
N PHE A 238 18.28 7.94 2.98
CA PHE A 238 18.04 8.29 1.58
C PHE A 238 17.38 9.67 1.51
N ASP A 239 17.69 10.41 0.44
CA ASP A 239 17.15 11.75 0.23
C ASP A 239 15.72 11.74 -0.35
N ASP A 240 15.06 12.89 -0.24
CA ASP A 240 13.68 13.07 -0.73
C ASP A 240 13.60 12.98 -2.26
N GLU A 241 14.63 13.35 -3.01
CA GLU A 241 14.64 13.27 -4.48
C GLU A 241 14.55 11.80 -4.93
N LEU A 242 15.35 10.94 -4.30
CA LEU A 242 15.30 9.50 -4.54
C LEU A 242 13.94 8.90 -4.16
N PHE A 243 13.35 9.33 -3.03
CA PHE A 243 12.02 8.90 -2.62
C PHE A 243 10.96 9.27 -3.66
N GLU A 244 10.87 10.56 -4.03
CA GLU A 244 9.86 11.06 -4.97
C GLU A 244 9.98 10.40 -6.35
N ASP A 245 11.21 10.18 -6.85
CA ASP A 245 11.41 9.50 -8.13
C ASP A 245 10.97 8.03 -8.07
N ASN A 246 11.18 7.34 -6.96
CA ASN A 246 10.78 5.95 -6.82
C ASN A 246 9.25 5.78 -6.70
N ILE A 247 8.57 6.58 -5.87
CA ILE A 247 7.12 6.46 -5.71
C ILE A 247 6.31 6.96 -6.92
N ARG A 248 6.96 7.63 -7.86
CA ARG A 248 6.32 8.14 -9.09
C ARG A 248 5.67 7.03 -9.94
N ASP A 249 6.09 5.79 -9.81
CA ASP A 249 5.44 4.64 -10.47
C ASP A 249 3.95 4.54 -10.12
N ILE A 250 3.56 4.92 -8.90
CA ILE A 250 2.15 4.95 -8.49
C ILE A 250 1.35 5.88 -9.42
N GLU A 251 1.89 7.08 -9.67
CA GLU A 251 1.22 8.07 -10.51
C GLU A 251 1.20 7.65 -11.99
N ILE A 252 2.28 7.06 -12.49
CA ILE A 252 2.37 6.57 -13.88
C ILE A 252 1.27 5.53 -14.16
N TRP A 253 1.11 4.56 -13.28
CA TRP A 253 0.08 3.53 -13.43
C TRP A 253 -1.34 4.06 -13.18
N ALA A 254 -1.50 5.02 -12.27
CA ALA A 254 -2.78 5.66 -12.02
C ALA A 254 -3.24 6.51 -13.22
N GLU A 255 -2.32 7.23 -13.87
CA GLU A 255 -2.60 8.00 -15.08
C GLU A 255 -2.93 7.11 -16.29
N ASP A 256 -2.24 5.96 -16.41
CA ASP A 256 -2.54 5.00 -17.48
C ASP A 256 -3.94 4.41 -17.32
N PHE A 257 -4.33 4.07 -16.09
CA PHE A 257 -5.68 3.61 -15.79
C PHE A 257 -6.73 4.70 -16.02
N GLU A 258 -6.45 5.94 -15.59
CA GLU A 258 -7.37 7.08 -15.77
C GLU A 258 -7.63 7.39 -17.25
N LYS A 259 -6.62 7.29 -18.12
CA LYS A 259 -6.78 7.44 -19.58
C LYS A 259 -7.75 6.42 -20.18
N LYS A 260 -7.86 5.23 -19.57
CA LYS A 260 -8.72 4.13 -20.06
C LYS A 260 -10.11 4.15 -19.45
N SER A 261 -10.22 4.48 -18.16
CA SER A 261 -11.43 4.33 -17.35
C SER A 261 -12.14 5.65 -17.01
N GLY A 262 -11.43 6.77 -17.14
CA GLY A 262 -11.91 8.09 -16.72
C GLY A 262 -11.83 8.37 -15.21
N VAL A 263 -11.31 7.42 -14.41
CA VAL A 263 -11.12 7.56 -12.97
C VAL A 263 -9.69 7.16 -12.59
N ARG A 264 -9.15 7.77 -11.54
CA ARG A 264 -7.79 7.50 -11.07
C ARG A 264 -7.75 6.20 -10.26
N GLY A 265 -6.95 5.23 -10.68
CA GLY A 265 -6.92 3.91 -10.05
C GLY A 265 -5.68 3.10 -10.46
N ILE A 266 -5.47 1.95 -9.82
CA ILE A 266 -4.37 1.01 -10.13
C ILE A 266 -4.96 -0.35 -10.49
N GLU A 267 -4.63 -0.89 -11.66
CA GLU A 267 -5.01 -2.25 -12.02
C GLU A 267 -4.30 -3.28 -11.11
N ASP A 268 -5.02 -4.32 -10.71
CA ASP A 268 -4.53 -5.39 -9.81
C ASP A 268 -3.19 -6.01 -10.26
N ARG A 269 -3.00 -6.14 -11.57
CA ARG A 269 -1.77 -6.69 -12.16
C ARG A 269 -0.49 -5.89 -11.87
N HIS A 270 -0.62 -4.61 -11.48
CA HIS A 270 0.49 -3.74 -11.09
C HIS A 270 0.76 -3.74 -9.59
N GLY A 271 -0.11 -4.37 -8.80
CA GLY A 271 -0.03 -4.39 -7.35
C GLY A 271 1.29 -4.96 -6.83
N ALA A 272 1.68 -6.15 -7.28
CA ALA A 272 2.93 -6.78 -6.86
C ALA A 272 4.17 -5.95 -7.21
N TRP A 273 4.18 -5.31 -8.38
CA TRP A 273 5.26 -4.42 -8.80
C TRP A 273 5.40 -3.20 -7.88
N LEU A 274 4.29 -2.55 -7.56
CA LEU A 274 4.29 -1.39 -6.67
C LEU A 274 4.67 -1.79 -5.23
N GLU A 275 4.26 -2.98 -4.76
CA GLU A 275 4.73 -3.51 -3.49
C GLU A 275 6.25 -3.66 -3.47
N ASP A 276 6.86 -4.19 -4.54
CA ASP A 276 8.31 -4.37 -4.63
C ASP A 276 9.05 -3.02 -4.58
N ILE A 277 8.53 -1.98 -5.23
CA ILE A 277 9.09 -0.62 -5.15
C ILE A 277 8.94 -0.04 -3.74
N LEU A 278 7.74 -0.10 -3.16
CA LEU A 278 7.47 0.52 -1.87
C LEU A 278 8.18 -0.17 -0.69
N GLU A 279 8.57 -1.42 -0.87
CA GLU A 279 9.34 -2.18 0.12
C GLU A 279 10.86 -2.20 -0.16
N LEU A 280 11.31 -1.36 -1.10
CA LEU A 280 12.72 -1.25 -1.50
C LEU A 280 13.34 -2.56 -2.04
N ARG A 281 12.51 -3.47 -2.55
CA ARG A 281 13.02 -4.61 -3.34
C ARG A 281 13.45 -4.19 -4.73
N VAL A 282 12.77 -3.19 -5.28
CA VAL A 282 13.14 -2.50 -6.52
C VAL A 282 13.45 -1.06 -6.20
N ILE A 283 14.57 -0.54 -6.71
CA ILE A 283 14.98 0.85 -6.55
C ILE A 283 15.31 1.49 -7.89
N LYS A 284 14.82 2.69 -8.13
CA LYS A 284 15.16 3.50 -9.29
C LYS A 284 16.40 4.34 -9.01
N LEU A 285 17.41 4.20 -9.85
CA LEU A 285 18.69 4.94 -9.77
C LEU A 285 19.00 5.55 -11.15
N GLY A 286 18.63 6.78 -11.33
CA GLY A 286 18.72 7.42 -12.65
C GLY A 286 17.64 6.89 -13.62
N ARG A 287 18.05 6.44 -14.82
CA ARG A 287 17.12 5.98 -15.87
C ARG A 287 16.53 4.61 -15.63
N LEU A 288 17.22 3.74 -14.89
CA LEU A 288 16.88 2.33 -14.72
C LEU A 288 16.42 2.03 -13.30
N GLN A 289 15.68 0.92 -13.16
CA GLN A 289 15.27 0.36 -11.89
C GLN A 289 15.99 -0.95 -11.65
N PHE A 290 16.39 -1.20 -10.41
CA PHE A 290 17.26 -2.30 -10.03
C PHE A 290 16.65 -3.13 -8.91
N GLU A 291 16.72 -4.44 -9.06
CA GLU A 291 16.22 -5.42 -8.12
C GLU A 291 17.32 -6.41 -7.75
N TYR A 292 17.65 -6.49 -6.46
CA TYR A 292 18.59 -7.51 -5.99
C TYR A 292 18.01 -8.91 -6.17
N MET A 293 18.82 -9.82 -6.71
CA MET A 293 18.47 -11.22 -6.95
C MET A 293 19.31 -12.12 -6.06
N ASP A 294 18.66 -12.83 -5.13
CA ASP A 294 19.32 -13.92 -4.43
C ASP A 294 19.64 -15.10 -5.36
N GLY A 295 20.37 -16.10 -4.85
CA GLY A 295 20.81 -17.21 -5.68
C GLY A 295 19.66 -18.01 -6.31
N GLU A 296 18.54 -18.17 -5.63
CA GLU A 296 17.37 -18.89 -6.15
C GLU A 296 16.68 -18.11 -7.29
N ARG A 297 16.50 -16.82 -7.10
CA ARG A 297 15.89 -15.93 -8.11
C ARG A 297 16.80 -15.76 -9.33
N ALA A 298 18.12 -15.60 -9.11
CA ALA A 298 19.11 -15.51 -10.17
C ALA A 298 19.16 -16.78 -11.03
N ALA A 299 19.01 -17.96 -10.44
CA ALA A 299 18.97 -19.23 -11.17
C ALA A 299 17.84 -19.33 -12.22
N ARG A 300 16.77 -18.54 -12.07
CA ARG A 300 15.65 -18.48 -13.05
C ARG A 300 16.04 -17.83 -14.38
N PHE A 301 17.18 -17.12 -14.41
CA PHE A 301 17.72 -16.54 -15.66
C PHE A 301 18.50 -17.57 -16.50
N GLY A 302 18.89 -18.70 -15.94
CA GLY A 302 19.72 -19.71 -16.59
C GLY A 302 21.17 -19.67 -16.13
N PRO A 303 22.11 -20.18 -16.89
CA PRO A 303 23.52 -20.23 -16.51
C PRO A 303 24.14 -18.83 -16.53
N LEU A 304 24.31 -18.24 -15.36
CA LEU A 304 24.97 -16.95 -15.18
C LEU A 304 26.42 -17.15 -14.69
N PRO A 305 27.36 -16.27 -15.04
CA PRO A 305 28.75 -16.34 -14.57
C PRO A 305 28.88 -15.83 -13.12
N LEU A 306 28.11 -16.39 -12.20
CA LEU A 306 28.10 -16.01 -10.80
C LEU A 306 29.31 -16.64 -10.09
N SER A 307 30.15 -15.81 -9.50
CA SER A 307 31.18 -16.17 -8.54
C SER A 307 30.75 -15.77 -7.12
N SER A 308 31.46 -16.24 -6.12
CA SER A 308 31.13 -15.92 -4.70
C SER A 308 31.24 -14.42 -4.36
N ASP A 309 31.90 -13.65 -5.21
CA ASP A 309 32.12 -12.22 -5.11
C ASP A 309 31.32 -11.41 -6.14
N ALA A 310 30.36 -12.03 -6.82
CA ALA A 310 29.46 -11.37 -7.77
C ALA A 310 28.06 -11.16 -7.14
N LEU A 311 27.51 -9.96 -7.35
CA LEU A 311 26.14 -9.64 -6.97
C LEU A 311 25.25 -9.62 -8.22
N CYS A 312 24.13 -10.34 -8.20
CA CYS A 312 23.18 -10.39 -9.32
C CYS A 312 22.08 -9.34 -9.14
N ILE A 313 21.88 -8.52 -10.16
CA ILE A 313 20.92 -7.42 -10.17
C ILE A 313 20.04 -7.48 -11.41
N ASN A 314 18.73 -7.57 -11.23
CA ASN A 314 17.78 -7.50 -12.33
C ASN A 314 17.50 -6.04 -12.71
N VAL A 315 17.49 -5.77 -14.01
CA VAL A 315 17.33 -4.43 -14.58
C VAL A 315 15.93 -4.30 -15.17
N HIS A 316 15.20 -3.29 -14.70
CA HIS A 316 13.89 -2.93 -15.19
C HIS A 316 13.93 -1.53 -15.84
N ILE A 317 13.02 -1.29 -16.78
CA ILE A 317 12.98 -0.08 -17.58
C ILE A 317 11.61 0.56 -17.41
N ARG A 318 11.55 1.70 -16.70
CA ARG A 318 10.33 2.48 -16.56
C ARG A 318 9.90 3.03 -17.91
N GLU A 319 8.62 2.97 -18.21
CA GLU A 319 8.02 3.50 -19.42
C GLU A 319 7.92 5.05 -19.38
N GLY A 320 7.92 5.69 -20.56
CA GLY A 320 7.63 7.12 -20.71
C GLY A 320 8.78 8.08 -20.42
N GLU A 321 10.00 7.58 -20.19
CA GLU A 321 11.19 8.39 -19.97
C GLU A 321 12.17 8.30 -21.15
N ASP A 322 12.97 9.36 -21.36
CA ASP A 322 14.05 9.36 -22.36
C ASP A 322 14.99 8.16 -22.16
N PHE A 323 15.38 7.53 -23.26
CA PHE A 323 16.18 6.32 -23.25
C PHE A 323 17.43 6.50 -24.09
N GLY A 324 18.55 6.72 -23.42
CA GLY A 324 19.87 6.93 -24.05
C GLY A 324 20.97 6.13 -23.38
N GLY A 325 22.04 5.85 -24.14
CA GLY A 325 23.16 5.03 -23.66
C GLY A 325 23.86 5.66 -22.46
N GLU A 326 24.08 6.97 -22.46
CA GLU A 326 24.71 7.70 -21.35
C GLU A 326 23.85 7.67 -20.08
N LEU A 327 22.52 7.79 -20.21
CA LEU A 327 21.60 7.71 -19.08
C LEU A 327 21.59 6.32 -18.44
N CYS A 328 21.68 5.27 -19.28
CA CYS A 328 21.77 3.90 -18.78
C CYS A 328 23.10 3.65 -18.08
N GLU A 329 24.21 4.18 -18.64
CA GLU A 329 25.54 4.05 -18.04
C GLU A 329 25.61 4.73 -16.67
N ASP A 330 25.10 5.95 -16.56
CA ASP A 330 24.98 6.65 -15.27
C ASP A 330 24.17 5.82 -14.25
N SER A 331 23.11 5.15 -14.70
CA SER A 331 22.30 4.29 -13.84
C SER A 331 23.06 3.06 -13.33
N TYR A 332 23.85 2.41 -14.18
CA TYR A 332 24.70 1.27 -13.76
C TYR A 332 25.76 1.69 -12.75
N ARG A 333 26.38 2.85 -12.94
CA ARG A 333 27.33 3.43 -11.99
C ARG A 333 26.65 3.74 -10.65
N LYS A 334 25.46 4.38 -10.68
CA LYS A 334 24.66 4.64 -9.48
C LYS A 334 24.27 3.36 -8.75
N ALA A 335 23.92 2.29 -9.48
CA ALA A 335 23.62 1.00 -8.87
C ALA A 335 24.85 0.40 -8.19
N TRP A 336 26.03 0.49 -8.81
CA TRP A 336 27.30 0.07 -8.21
C TRP A 336 27.55 0.75 -6.86
N ASP A 337 27.44 2.08 -6.83
CA ASP A 337 27.68 2.88 -5.63
C ASP A 337 26.59 2.61 -4.56
N PHE A 338 25.35 2.49 -4.98
CA PHE A 338 24.21 2.21 -4.10
C PHE A 338 24.38 0.88 -3.36
N TYR A 339 24.60 -0.23 -4.08
CA TYR A 339 24.71 -1.54 -3.42
C TYR A 339 25.95 -1.62 -2.53
N ARG A 340 27.04 -0.93 -2.84
CA ARG A 340 28.18 -0.80 -1.93
C ARG A 340 27.85 -0.03 -0.67
N SER A 341 27.14 1.08 -0.80
CA SER A 341 26.71 1.89 0.37
C SER A 341 25.75 1.13 1.28
N GLN A 342 24.99 0.16 0.72
CA GLN A 342 24.12 -0.73 1.50
C GLN A 342 24.85 -1.91 2.16
N GLY A 343 26.20 -1.94 2.10
CA GLY A 343 27.02 -2.93 2.79
C GLY A 343 27.21 -4.25 2.04
N PHE A 344 26.80 -4.34 0.77
CA PHE A 344 27.09 -5.51 -0.05
C PHE A 344 28.58 -5.57 -0.41
N ALA A 345 29.21 -6.70 -0.16
CA ALA A 345 30.58 -6.96 -0.55
C ALA A 345 30.60 -7.70 -1.89
N PHE A 346 31.12 -7.06 -2.95
CA PHE A 346 31.24 -7.66 -4.28
C PHE A 346 32.41 -7.04 -5.06
N SER A 347 32.97 -7.78 -6.01
CA SER A 347 33.97 -7.29 -6.95
C SER A 347 33.38 -6.97 -8.33
N ARG A 348 32.18 -7.51 -8.63
CA ARG A 348 31.44 -7.24 -9.86
C ARG A 348 29.94 -7.34 -9.66
N LEU A 349 29.18 -6.62 -10.48
CA LEU A 349 27.75 -6.80 -10.64
C LEU A 349 27.47 -7.63 -11.90
N ILE A 350 26.57 -8.59 -11.80
CA ILE A 350 25.99 -9.26 -12.96
C ILE A 350 24.59 -8.67 -13.15
N PHE A 351 24.47 -7.76 -14.10
CA PHE A 351 23.19 -7.23 -14.49
C PHE A 351 22.46 -8.24 -15.39
N VAL A 352 21.24 -8.59 -15.01
CA VAL A 352 20.33 -9.44 -15.80
C VAL A 352 19.13 -8.63 -16.25
N CYS A 353 18.52 -9.00 -17.35
CA CYS A 353 17.30 -8.37 -17.84
C CYS A 353 16.43 -9.42 -18.54
N ASP A 354 15.12 -9.39 -18.26
CA ASP A 354 14.09 -10.17 -18.96
C ASP A 354 13.10 -9.19 -19.61
N SER A 355 13.33 -8.87 -20.88
CA SER A 355 12.59 -7.81 -21.56
C SER A 355 12.49 -8.06 -23.06
N TRP A 356 11.41 -7.56 -23.68
CA TRP A 356 11.33 -7.49 -25.14
C TRP A 356 12.44 -6.64 -25.76
N MET A 357 12.98 -5.65 -25.03
CA MET A 357 14.01 -4.72 -25.53
C MET A 357 15.36 -5.38 -25.79
N ILE A 358 15.62 -6.55 -25.20
CA ILE A 358 16.85 -7.31 -25.46
C ILE A 358 16.66 -8.48 -26.42
N ASN A 359 15.48 -8.60 -27.09
CA ASN A 359 15.26 -9.64 -28.09
C ASN A 359 16.08 -9.37 -29.36
N PRO A 360 16.99 -10.29 -29.80
CA PRO A 360 17.87 -10.08 -30.95
C PRO A 360 17.12 -9.76 -32.25
N LYS A 361 15.89 -10.20 -32.40
CA LYS A 361 15.09 -9.94 -33.61
C LYS A 361 14.75 -8.46 -33.82
N LEU A 362 14.90 -7.61 -32.79
CA LEU A 362 14.74 -6.16 -32.92
C LEU A 362 15.68 -5.52 -33.96
N GLU A 363 16.84 -6.12 -34.22
CA GLU A 363 17.75 -5.66 -35.27
C GLU A 363 17.11 -5.63 -36.65
N THR A 364 16.06 -6.45 -36.87
CA THR A 364 15.31 -6.44 -38.13
C THR A 364 14.26 -5.35 -38.22
N LEU A 365 13.90 -4.72 -37.09
CA LEU A 365 12.83 -3.75 -36.98
C LEU A 365 13.32 -2.31 -36.76
N LEU A 366 14.50 -2.16 -36.22
CA LEU A 366 15.05 -0.88 -35.73
C LEU A 366 16.27 -0.44 -36.56
N ASN A 367 16.48 0.89 -36.60
CA ASN A 367 17.70 1.43 -37.15
C ASN A 367 18.90 1.02 -36.26
N LYS A 368 20.04 0.79 -36.85
CA LYS A 368 21.30 0.35 -36.18
C LYS A 368 21.76 1.30 -35.08
N ASP A 369 21.41 2.59 -35.17
CA ASP A 369 21.77 3.62 -34.19
C ASP A 369 20.68 3.85 -33.12
N SER A 370 19.68 2.98 -33.07
CA SER A 370 18.59 3.09 -32.11
C SER A 370 19.10 2.88 -30.69
N ASN A 371 18.62 3.71 -29.75
CA ASN A 371 18.91 3.58 -28.33
C ASN A 371 18.57 2.21 -27.76
N ILE A 372 17.49 1.58 -28.24
CA ILE A 372 17.10 0.22 -27.86
C ILE A 372 18.19 -0.80 -28.28
N LEU A 373 18.68 -0.71 -29.52
CA LEU A 373 19.74 -1.63 -29.96
C LEU A 373 21.08 -1.35 -29.25
N ASN A 374 21.39 -0.10 -28.92
CA ASN A 374 22.56 0.24 -28.13
C ASN A 374 22.49 -0.36 -26.73
N PHE A 375 21.31 -0.31 -26.09
CA PHE A 375 21.08 -0.97 -24.80
C PHE A 375 21.20 -2.49 -24.93
N GLN A 376 20.54 -3.10 -25.93
CA GLN A 376 20.54 -4.54 -26.20
C GLN A 376 21.94 -5.12 -26.37
N ARG A 377 22.79 -4.47 -27.15
CA ARG A 377 24.16 -4.94 -27.48
C ARG A 377 25.06 -5.12 -26.27
N ARG A 378 24.68 -4.54 -25.14
CA ARG A 378 25.41 -4.71 -23.88
C ARG A 378 25.17 -6.09 -23.26
N TYR A 379 24.05 -6.71 -23.57
CA TYR A 379 23.62 -7.97 -22.99
C TYR A 379 24.08 -9.18 -23.80
N HIS A 380 24.70 -10.13 -23.15
CA HIS A 380 24.87 -11.47 -23.68
C HIS A 380 23.55 -12.20 -23.63
N PHE A 381 23.05 -12.63 -24.79
CA PHE A 381 21.80 -13.34 -24.91
C PHE A 381 21.86 -14.71 -24.21
N LEU A 382 20.80 -15.04 -23.46
CA LEU A 382 20.65 -16.32 -22.77
C LEU A 382 19.56 -17.19 -23.39
N SER A 383 18.34 -16.66 -23.50
CA SER A 383 17.18 -17.38 -24.00
C SER A 383 16.10 -16.42 -24.48
N GLU A 384 15.14 -16.92 -25.28
CA GLU A 384 13.95 -16.17 -25.66
C GLU A 384 12.67 -16.92 -25.30
N ASN A 385 11.60 -16.17 -25.05
CA ASN A 385 10.23 -16.64 -24.90
C ASN A 385 9.36 -15.99 -25.97
N LEU A 386 9.13 -16.71 -27.07
CA LEU A 386 8.35 -16.21 -28.22
C LEU A 386 6.84 -16.23 -27.98
N GLU A 387 6.36 -16.91 -26.95
CA GLU A 387 4.93 -16.91 -26.59
C GLU A 387 4.54 -15.69 -25.76
N SER A 388 5.52 -14.95 -25.23
CA SER A 388 5.25 -13.68 -24.55
C SER A 388 4.80 -12.62 -25.55
N ARG A 389 3.72 -11.95 -25.25
CA ARG A 389 3.19 -10.84 -26.05
C ARG A 389 3.56 -9.45 -25.48
N GLN A 390 4.53 -9.39 -24.58
CA GLN A 390 4.94 -8.16 -23.94
C GLN A 390 5.33 -7.07 -24.96
N MET A 391 6.06 -7.44 -26.03
CA MET A 391 6.42 -6.47 -27.06
C MET A 391 5.20 -5.85 -27.74
N GLU A 392 4.19 -6.66 -28.07
CA GLU A 392 2.96 -6.17 -28.66
C GLU A 392 2.23 -5.22 -27.70
N GLU A 393 2.07 -5.63 -26.45
CA GLU A 393 1.44 -4.81 -25.41
C GLU A 393 2.13 -3.46 -25.23
N ARG A 394 3.46 -3.45 -25.12
CA ARG A 394 4.24 -2.22 -24.89
C ARG A 394 4.33 -1.32 -26.12
N VAL A 395 4.45 -1.90 -27.30
CA VAL A 395 4.57 -1.11 -28.55
C VAL A 395 3.23 -0.57 -29.02
N PHE A 396 2.15 -1.33 -28.88
CA PHE A 396 0.82 -0.95 -29.40
C PHE A 396 -0.13 -0.42 -28.34
N GLY A 397 0.10 -0.71 -27.05
CA GLY A 397 -0.80 -0.38 -25.94
C GLY A 397 -2.06 -1.25 -25.88
N ILE A 398 -2.22 -2.20 -26.80
CA ILE A 398 -3.35 -3.14 -26.90
C ILE A 398 -2.86 -4.52 -27.33
N LEU A 399 -3.62 -5.57 -26.98
CA LEU A 399 -3.41 -6.91 -27.51
C LEU A 399 -4.58 -7.33 -28.40
N SER A 400 -4.30 -7.91 -29.57
CA SER A 400 -5.30 -8.43 -30.50
C SER A 400 -4.79 -9.68 -31.20
N GLU A 401 -5.70 -10.60 -31.54
CA GLU A 401 -5.40 -11.77 -32.38
C GLU A 401 -5.29 -11.38 -33.86
N ASP A 402 -5.87 -10.25 -34.25
CA ASP A 402 -5.74 -9.70 -35.61
C ASP A 402 -4.72 -8.53 -35.60
N PRO A 403 -3.49 -8.73 -36.13
CA PRO A 403 -2.51 -7.67 -36.24
C PRO A 403 -2.95 -6.47 -37.08
N SER A 404 -4.00 -6.60 -37.90
CA SER A 404 -4.47 -5.50 -38.75
C SER A 404 -5.01 -4.31 -37.97
N VAL A 405 -5.49 -4.53 -36.72
CA VAL A 405 -6.05 -3.49 -35.87
C VAL A 405 -5.00 -2.64 -35.11
N TYR A 406 -3.76 -3.11 -35.11
CA TYR A 406 -2.70 -2.38 -34.39
C TYR A 406 -2.41 -0.99 -34.99
N PRO A 407 -2.13 0.02 -34.16
CA PRO A 407 -1.80 1.36 -34.61
C PRO A 407 -0.46 1.39 -35.38
N GLU A 408 -0.28 2.42 -36.21
CA GLU A 408 0.92 2.61 -37.07
C GLU A 408 1.54 3.99 -36.89
N LYS A 409 1.45 4.55 -35.69
CA LYS A 409 1.91 5.92 -35.40
C LYS A 409 3.43 6.06 -35.49
N THR A 410 4.19 5.07 -35.00
CA THR A 410 5.66 5.09 -35.00
C THR A 410 6.27 4.17 -36.06
N SER A 411 7.55 4.35 -36.37
CA SER A 411 8.28 3.45 -37.28
C SER A 411 8.33 2.01 -36.76
N LEU A 412 8.55 1.84 -35.46
CA LEU A 412 8.57 0.53 -34.80
C LEU A 412 7.19 -0.13 -34.88
N GLN A 413 6.10 0.61 -34.64
CA GLN A 413 4.74 0.07 -34.78
C GLN A 413 4.48 -0.46 -36.19
N ARG A 414 4.83 0.31 -37.22
CA ARG A 414 4.69 -0.10 -38.63
C ARG A 414 5.50 -1.35 -38.94
N ALA A 415 6.77 -1.38 -38.54
CA ALA A 415 7.66 -2.49 -38.78
C ALA A 415 7.18 -3.76 -38.08
N LEU A 416 6.89 -3.69 -36.79
CA LEU A 416 6.40 -4.82 -35.99
C LEU A 416 5.07 -5.36 -36.53
N LYS A 417 4.09 -4.49 -36.82
CA LYS A 417 2.80 -4.89 -37.37
C LYS A 417 2.95 -5.66 -38.67
N ASN A 418 3.83 -5.22 -39.59
CA ASN A 418 4.07 -5.89 -40.86
C ASN A 418 4.64 -7.30 -40.65
N GLU A 419 5.52 -7.48 -39.70
CA GLU A 419 6.12 -8.77 -39.37
C GLU A 419 5.11 -9.71 -38.69
N LEU A 420 4.26 -9.18 -37.78
CA LEU A 420 3.18 -9.95 -37.15
C LEU A 420 2.16 -10.44 -38.21
N LYS A 421 1.80 -9.60 -39.20
CA LYS A 421 0.94 -10.03 -40.36
C LYS A 421 1.56 -11.13 -41.17
N ARG A 422 2.88 -11.28 -41.16
CA ARG A 422 3.60 -12.39 -41.82
C ARG A 422 3.73 -13.62 -40.94
N GLY A 423 3.10 -13.63 -39.77
CA GLY A 423 3.13 -14.72 -38.80
C GLY A 423 4.42 -14.85 -38.01
N ARG A 424 5.27 -13.82 -38.02
CA ARG A 424 6.49 -13.80 -37.17
C ARG A 424 6.15 -13.43 -35.75
N LYS A 425 6.80 -14.08 -34.78
CA LYS A 425 6.65 -13.81 -33.35
C LYS A 425 7.85 -13.04 -32.80
N PHE A 426 7.55 -12.05 -31.97
CA PHE A 426 8.51 -11.24 -31.24
C PHE A 426 8.13 -11.28 -29.76
N GLY A 427 8.88 -12.02 -28.98
CA GLY A 427 8.62 -12.20 -27.56
C GLY A 427 9.62 -11.44 -26.69
N MET A 428 9.77 -11.92 -25.47
CA MET A 428 10.79 -11.46 -24.53
C MET A 428 12.09 -12.25 -24.72
N ALA A 429 13.18 -11.67 -24.26
CA ALA A 429 14.45 -12.38 -24.15
C ALA A 429 15.11 -12.09 -22.80
N LYS A 430 15.92 -13.06 -22.36
CA LYS A 430 16.78 -12.95 -21.18
C LYS A 430 18.22 -12.72 -21.60
N GLY A 431 18.90 -11.86 -20.90
CA GLY A 431 20.32 -11.60 -21.12
C GLY A 431 21.00 -11.09 -19.88
N TYR A 432 22.34 -11.07 -19.90
CA TYR A 432 23.15 -10.55 -18.84
C TYR A 432 24.39 -9.83 -19.37
N PHE A 433 24.99 -9.00 -18.52
CA PHE A 433 26.37 -8.54 -18.70
C PHE A 433 27.06 -8.36 -17.35
N SER A 434 28.38 -8.37 -17.36
CA SER A 434 29.21 -8.14 -16.18
C SER A 434 29.65 -6.68 -16.13
N TYR A 435 29.56 -6.06 -14.94
CA TYR A 435 30.02 -4.70 -14.68
C TYR A 435 31.02 -4.71 -13.53
N GLY A 436 32.19 -4.15 -13.72
CA GLY A 436 33.29 -4.13 -12.75
C GLY A 436 33.88 -2.75 -12.54
N GLN A 437 34.81 -2.64 -11.63
CA GLN A 437 35.46 -1.37 -11.27
C GLN A 437 36.24 -0.72 -12.44
N GLU A 438 36.61 -1.49 -13.47
CA GLU A 438 37.31 -1.00 -14.66
C GLU A 438 36.38 -0.39 -15.70
N ASP A 439 35.06 -0.67 -15.63
CA ASP A 439 34.07 -0.22 -16.59
C ASP A 439 33.46 1.17 -16.25
N GLY A 440 33.82 1.74 -15.10
CA GLY A 440 33.29 3.00 -14.57
C GLY A 440 34.22 4.22 -14.64
N ASN A 441 35.35 4.15 -15.36
CA ASN A 441 36.30 5.26 -15.58
C ASN A 441 36.19 5.86 -16.99
#